data_5ebe84adc950fc527ba6a0f8ddbf55f5
#
_entry.id   5ebe84adc950fc527ba6a0f8ddbf55f5
#
_cell.length_a   1.000
_cell.length_b   1.000
_cell.length_c   1.000
_cell.angle_alpha   90.00
_cell.angle_beta   90.00
_cell.angle_gamma   90.00
#
_symmetry.space_group_name_H-M   'P 1'
#
loop_
_entity.id
_entity.type
_entity.pdbx_description
1 polymer ?
#
loop_
_entity_poly.entity_id
_entity_poly.type
_entity_poly.pdbx_seq_one_letter_code
_entity_poly.pdbx_strand_id
1 'polypeptide(L)'
;MYSFDLDGMHIDSTARTPYNVYNTLSAYTALKTMGAGYAGFKDMIEAFDYGNNRESIFTIDGARVQLHLAKNPIGFQQKISLVLKDEKPKDIIIQINDTAQDGRDISWLWDVDFQYLADSNASRIITAGTRRYDMGLRLKYEDIPCETTTDLKSVVADCAKNGTKNLYVIVNYSGLYRTNHMLAELEKGGADK
;
A
#
# COMPACT_ATOMS: atom_id res chain seq x y z
N MET A 1 7.73 13.87 -0.10
CA MET A 1 7.03 15.12 0.20
C MET A 1 6.81 15.86 -1.11
N TYR A 2 5.74 16.59 -1.24
CA TYR A 2 5.42 17.38 -2.43
C TYR A 2 5.30 18.85 -2.05
N SER A 3 6.00 19.71 -2.81
CA SER A 3 5.84 21.17 -2.73
C SER A 3 5.13 21.65 -3.99
N PHE A 4 4.17 22.55 -3.84
CA PHE A 4 3.41 23.08 -4.96
C PHE A 4 2.86 24.47 -4.63
N ASP A 5 2.56 25.24 -5.67
CA ASP A 5 1.97 26.58 -5.55
C ASP A 5 0.45 26.52 -5.81
N LEU A 6 -0.30 27.19 -4.95
CA LEU A 6 -1.76 27.25 -5.00
C LEU A 6 -2.26 28.67 -4.72
N ASP A 7 -2.77 29.35 -5.75
CA ASP A 7 -3.25 30.75 -5.67
C ASP A 7 -2.25 31.69 -4.97
N GLY A 8 -0.96 31.57 -5.31
CA GLY A 8 0.11 32.39 -4.75
C GLY A 8 0.60 31.95 -3.36
N MET A 9 0.07 30.87 -2.82
CA MET A 9 0.56 30.24 -1.59
C MET A 9 1.52 29.09 -1.96
N HIS A 10 2.77 29.18 -1.52
CA HIS A 10 3.68 28.03 -1.57
C HIS A 10 3.38 27.08 -0.40
N ILE A 11 3.13 25.81 -0.68
CA ILE A 11 2.74 24.77 0.31
C ILE A 11 3.76 23.65 0.28
N ASP A 12 4.40 23.42 1.43
CA ASP A 12 5.27 22.26 1.69
C ASP A 12 4.45 21.16 2.37
N SER A 13 3.89 20.27 1.56
CA SER A 13 2.98 19.25 2.02
C SER A 13 3.71 17.99 2.49
N THR A 14 3.23 17.36 3.57
CA THR A 14 3.66 16.04 4.01
C THR A 14 3.17 14.91 3.11
N ALA A 15 2.39 15.22 2.08
CA ALA A 15 1.88 14.26 1.09
C ALA A 15 3.00 13.40 0.49
N ARG A 16 2.78 12.10 0.42
CA ARG A 16 3.75 11.13 -0.13
C ARG A 16 3.36 10.60 -1.51
N THR A 17 2.15 10.90 -1.96
CA THR A 17 1.58 10.41 -3.22
C THR A 17 0.91 11.54 -3.99
N PRO A 18 0.93 11.53 -5.33
CA PRO A 18 0.29 12.55 -6.16
C PRO A 18 -1.20 12.73 -5.86
N TYR A 19 -1.92 11.64 -5.55
CA TYR A 19 -3.36 11.76 -5.28
C TYR A 19 -3.67 12.58 -4.02
N ASN A 20 -2.76 12.63 -3.04
CA ASN A 20 -2.93 13.48 -1.86
C ASN A 20 -2.84 14.96 -2.24
N VAL A 21 -2.00 15.31 -3.22
CA VAL A 21 -1.96 16.66 -3.79
C VAL A 21 -3.28 16.98 -4.47
N TYR A 22 -3.82 16.07 -5.30
CA TYR A 22 -5.14 16.26 -5.91
C TYR A 22 -6.28 16.37 -4.90
N ASN A 23 -6.24 15.60 -3.81
CA ASN A 23 -7.21 15.72 -2.73
C ASN A 23 -7.12 17.10 -2.05
N THR A 24 -5.92 17.62 -1.84
CA THR A 24 -5.71 18.98 -1.29
C THR A 24 -6.27 20.04 -2.23
N LEU A 25 -5.99 19.93 -3.53
CA LEU A 25 -6.54 20.83 -4.55
C LEU A 25 -8.07 20.79 -4.57
N SER A 26 -8.65 19.60 -4.47
CA SER A 26 -10.11 19.41 -4.45
C SER A 26 -10.73 20.06 -3.22
N ALA A 27 -10.13 19.87 -2.04
CA ALA A 27 -10.58 20.49 -0.80
C ALA A 27 -10.51 22.03 -0.87
N TYR A 28 -9.39 22.56 -1.35
CA TYR A 28 -9.23 23.99 -1.56
C TYR A 28 -10.27 24.58 -2.52
N THR A 29 -10.44 23.91 -3.67
CA THR A 29 -11.40 24.34 -4.69
C THR A 29 -12.84 24.34 -4.13
N ALA A 30 -13.20 23.31 -3.37
CA ALA A 30 -14.50 23.23 -2.73
C ALA A 30 -14.72 24.40 -1.76
N LEU A 31 -13.78 24.67 -0.85
CA LEU A 31 -13.85 25.79 0.08
C LEU A 31 -13.98 27.13 -0.64
N LYS A 32 -13.17 27.34 -1.67
CA LYS A 32 -13.20 28.57 -2.47
C LYS A 32 -14.52 28.75 -3.20
N THR A 33 -15.06 27.71 -3.80
CA THR A 33 -16.33 27.72 -4.57
C THR A 33 -17.52 27.96 -3.64
N MET A 34 -17.50 27.41 -2.43
CA MET A 34 -18.54 27.60 -1.42
C MET A 34 -18.48 28.96 -0.72
N GLY A 35 -17.48 29.79 -1.01
CA GLY A 35 -17.26 31.03 -0.30
C GLY A 35 -16.87 30.83 1.17
N ALA A 36 -16.46 29.64 1.56
CA ALA A 36 -15.98 29.35 2.90
C ALA A 36 -14.61 29.99 3.12
N GLY A 37 -14.35 30.43 4.36
CA GLY A 37 -13.05 30.97 4.72
C GLY A 37 -11.95 29.90 4.58
N TYR A 38 -10.89 30.22 3.87
CA TYR A 38 -9.71 29.37 3.73
C TYR A 38 -8.43 30.01 4.27
N ALA A 39 -8.60 31.06 5.06
CA ALA A 39 -7.50 31.62 5.86
C ALA A 39 -6.90 30.52 6.75
N GLY A 40 -5.58 30.36 6.73
CA GLY A 40 -4.90 29.28 7.45
C GLY A 40 -4.89 27.92 6.73
N PHE A 41 -5.42 27.80 5.48
CA PHE A 41 -5.40 26.55 4.72
C PHE A 41 -3.96 26.04 4.52
N LYS A 42 -3.01 26.92 4.22
CA LYS A 42 -1.59 26.58 4.11
C LYS A 42 -1.10 25.91 5.39
N ASP A 43 -1.23 26.58 6.54
CA ASP A 43 -0.72 26.07 7.83
C ASP A 43 -1.37 24.73 8.20
N MET A 44 -2.67 24.61 7.91
CA MET A 44 -3.42 23.37 8.13
C MET A 44 -2.86 22.22 7.27
N ILE A 45 -2.60 22.46 5.99
CA ILE A 45 -2.10 21.42 5.08
C ILE A 45 -0.64 21.05 5.37
N GLU A 46 0.19 22.01 5.73
CA GLU A 46 1.59 21.76 6.11
C GLU A 46 1.70 20.95 7.43
N ALA A 47 0.76 21.17 8.35
CA ALA A 47 0.64 20.40 9.59
C ALA A 47 -0.14 19.09 9.42
N PHE A 48 -0.85 18.90 8.28
CA PHE A 48 -1.71 17.73 8.09
C PHE A 48 -0.90 16.48 7.85
N ASP A 49 -1.08 15.49 8.71
CA ASP A 49 -0.54 14.16 8.47
C ASP A 49 -1.48 13.37 7.53
N TYR A 50 -1.06 13.21 6.27
CA TYR A 50 -1.75 12.33 5.30
C TYR A 50 -1.61 10.86 5.67
N GLY A 51 -0.88 10.55 6.76
CA GLY A 51 -0.74 9.23 7.34
C GLY A 51 -2.12 8.66 7.69
N ASN A 52 -2.37 7.51 7.71
CA ASN A 52 -1.75 6.26 7.85
C ASN A 52 -2.76 5.14 8.03
N ASN A 53 -4.03 5.37 7.74
CA ASN A 53 -4.97 4.24 7.71
C ASN A 53 -4.77 3.36 6.45
N ARG A 54 -3.87 3.75 5.54
CA ARG A 54 -3.63 3.05 4.26
C ARG A 54 -2.20 2.55 4.09
N GLU A 55 -1.29 2.99 4.96
CA GLU A 55 0.11 2.59 4.97
C GLU A 55 0.61 2.51 6.41
N SER A 56 1.25 1.42 6.77
CA SER A 56 1.91 1.25 8.07
C SER A 56 3.26 0.59 7.86
N ILE A 57 4.24 0.94 8.67
CA ILE A 57 5.59 0.37 8.61
C ILE A 57 5.85 -0.28 9.96
N PHE A 58 6.35 -1.50 9.93
CA PHE A 58 6.70 -2.32 11.08
C PHE A 58 8.15 -2.77 10.97
N THR A 59 8.78 -3.04 12.11
CA THR A 59 10.09 -3.68 12.18
C THR A 59 9.92 -5.05 12.83
N ILE A 60 10.06 -6.11 12.04
CA ILE A 60 9.87 -7.50 12.50
C ILE A 60 11.17 -8.27 12.24
N ASP A 61 11.80 -8.81 13.27
CA ASP A 61 13.08 -9.53 13.18
C ASP A 61 14.17 -8.77 12.37
N GLY A 62 14.18 -7.43 12.49
CA GLY A 62 15.08 -6.53 11.78
C GLY A 62 14.70 -6.29 10.30
N ALA A 63 13.59 -6.86 9.83
CA ALA A 63 13.06 -6.58 8.51
C ALA A 63 12.11 -5.38 8.53
N ARG A 64 12.17 -4.55 7.49
CA ARG A 64 11.20 -3.49 7.24
C ARG A 64 9.98 -4.07 6.54
N VAL A 65 8.85 -4.10 7.22
CA VAL A 65 7.57 -4.60 6.69
C VAL A 65 6.62 -3.43 6.43
N GLN A 66 6.19 -3.28 5.20
CA GLN A 66 5.36 -2.17 4.76
C GLN A 66 3.97 -2.68 4.38
N LEU A 67 2.95 -2.30 5.15
CA LEU A 67 1.56 -2.63 4.85
C LEU A 67 0.93 -1.52 4.02
N HIS A 68 0.32 -1.90 2.91
CA HIS A 68 -0.32 -1.00 1.98
C HIS A 68 -1.75 -1.44 1.64
N LEU A 69 -2.68 -0.49 1.62
CA LEU A 69 -4.03 -0.70 1.10
C LEU A 69 -4.08 -0.41 -0.40
N ALA A 70 -4.60 -1.37 -1.17
CA ALA A 70 -5.00 -1.18 -2.57
C ALA A 70 -6.29 -1.97 -2.84
N LYS A 71 -7.36 -1.30 -3.29
CA LYS A 71 -8.69 -1.89 -3.45
C LYS A 71 -9.33 -1.65 -4.81
N ASN A 72 -8.59 -1.12 -5.75
CA ASN A 72 -9.01 -0.83 -7.11
C ASN A 72 -7.77 -0.72 -8.02
N PRO A 73 -7.94 -0.68 -9.36
CA PRO A 73 -6.82 -0.65 -10.30
C PRO A 73 -5.85 0.52 -10.05
N ILE A 74 -6.37 1.73 -9.86
CA ILE A 74 -5.54 2.92 -9.63
C ILE A 74 -4.71 2.78 -8.36
N GLY A 75 -5.31 2.29 -7.27
CA GLY A 75 -4.61 2.04 -6.01
C GLY A 75 -3.50 1.01 -6.16
N PHE A 76 -3.74 -0.09 -6.87
CA PHE A 76 -2.71 -1.10 -7.14
C PHE A 76 -1.60 -0.57 -8.02
N GLN A 77 -1.92 0.16 -9.09
CA GLN A 77 -0.92 0.75 -9.98
C GLN A 77 0.04 1.69 -9.23
N GLN A 78 -0.48 2.45 -8.27
CA GLN A 78 0.35 3.30 -7.41
C GLN A 78 1.27 2.47 -6.49
N LYS A 79 0.80 1.33 -5.97
CA LYS A 79 1.63 0.46 -5.12
C LYS A 79 2.69 -0.28 -5.94
N ILE A 80 2.37 -0.71 -7.14
CA ILE A 80 3.35 -1.25 -8.09
C ILE A 80 4.43 -0.18 -8.37
N SER A 81 4.03 1.05 -8.68
CA SER A 81 4.97 2.16 -8.90
C SER A 81 5.85 2.45 -7.69
N LEU A 82 5.31 2.30 -6.47
CA LEU A 82 6.09 2.46 -5.24
C LEU A 82 7.13 1.34 -5.09
N VAL A 83 6.72 0.10 -5.32
CA VAL A 83 7.58 -1.09 -5.27
C VAL A 83 8.73 -0.99 -6.30
N LEU A 84 8.43 -0.51 -7.51
CA LEU A 84 9.42 -0.32 -8.58
C LEU A 84 10.46 0.74 -8.26
N LYS A 85 10.09 1.80 -7.54
CA LYS A 85 11.02 2.87 -7.12
C LYS A 85 12.01 2.43 -6.04
N ASP A 86 11.71 1.35 -5.35
CA ASP A 86 12.61 0.77 -4.37
C ASP A 86 13.54 -0.22 -5.08
N GLU A 87 14.78 0.16 -5.31
CA GLU A 87 15.79 -0.66 -6.02
C GLU A 87 16.32 -1.83 -5.18
N LYS A 88 16.01 -1.87 -3.89
CA LYS A 88 16.47 -2.94 -3.00
C LYS A 88 15.76 -4.27 -3.32
N PRO A 89 16.45 -5.41 -3.15
CA PRO A 89 15.77 -6.71 -3.14
C PRO A 89 14.62 -6.70 -2.12
N LYS A 90 13.50 -7.29 -2.48
CA LYS A 90 12.30 -7.29 -1.66
C LYS A 90 11.49 -8.56 -1.82
N ASP A 91 10.65 -8.85 -0.84
CA ASP A 91 9.58 -9.83 -0.93
C ASP A 91 8.25 -9.08 -1.03
N ILE A 92 7.29 -9.62 -1.78
CA ILE A 92 5.99 -8.99 -2.00
C ILE A 92 4.90 -9.99 -1.64
N ILE A 93 3.98 -9.60 -0.77
CA ILE A 93 2.76 -10.36 -0.47
C ILE A 93 1.56 -9.58 -0.97
N ILE A 94 0.70 -10.22 -1.76
CA ILE A 94 -0.54 -9.64 -2.26
C ILE A 94 -1.71 -10.44 -1.69
N GLN A 95 -2.49 -9.83 -0.80
CA GLN A 95 -3.66 -10.45 -0.18
C GLN A 95 -4.94 -9.88 -0.78
N ILE A 96 -5.71 -10.74 -1.45
CA ILE A 96 -7.00 -10.37 -2.04
C ILE A 96 -8.12 -11.17 -1.37
N ASN A 97 -9.12 -10.46 -0.88
CA ASN A 97 -10.36 -11.01 -0.35
C ASN A 97 -11.56 -10.53 -1.20
N ASP A 98 -12.69 -11.20 -1.03
CA ASP A 98 -13.95 -10.92 -1.72
C ASP A 98 -15.13 -10.83 -0.76
N THR A 99 -14.90 -10.26 0.41
CA THR A 99 -15.96 -10.03 1.39
C THR A 99 -16.93 -8.95 0.90
N ALA A 100 -18.08 -8.82 1.57
CA ALA A 100 -19.03 -7.76 1.25
C ALA A 100 -18.41 -6.35 1.34
N GLN A 101 -17.42 -6.16 2.19
CA GLN A 101 -16.67 -4.90 2.33
C GLN A 101 -15.72 -4.63 1.15
N ASP A 102 -15.29 -5.67 0.45
CA ASP A 102 -14.39 -5.57 -0.71
C ASP A 102 -15.14 -5.41 -2.02
N GLY A 103 -16.47 -5.64 -2.00
CA GLY A 103 -17.34 -5.54 -3.18
C GLY A 103 -17.43 -6.82 -4.00
N ARG A 104 -17.13 -7.98 -3.46
CA ARG A 104 -17.22 -9.33 -4.08
C ARG A 104 -16.67 -9.50 -5.49
N ASP A 105 -16.81 -8.49 -6.35
CA ASP A 105 -16.26 -8.49 -7.71
C ASP A 105 -14.76 -8.16 -7.66
N ILE A 106 -13.96 -9.08 -8.20
CA ILE A 106 -12.51 -8.94 -8.31
C ILE A 106 -12.05 -8.81 -9.77
N SER A 107 -12.97 -8.64 -10.71
CA SER A 107 -12.64 -8.50 -12.14
C SER A 107 -11.69 -7.33 -12.41
N TRP A 108 -11.73 -6.30 -11.58
CA TRP A 108 -10.82 -5.16 -11.64
C TRP A 108 -9.32 -5.52 -11.53
N LEU A 109 -8.98 -6.74 -11.07
CA LEU A 109 -7.60 -7.22 -11.10
C LEU A 109 -7.05 -7.31 -12.53
N TRP A 110 -7.91 -7.47 -13.52
CA TRP A 110 -7.52 -7.54 -14.93
C TRP A 110 -7.23 -6.16 -15.55
N ASP A 111 -7.63 -5.08 -14.87
CA ASP A 111 -7.36 -3.70 -15.25
C ASP A 111 -6.05 -3.15 -14.63
N VAL A 112 -5.30 -3.99 -13.91
CA VAL A 112 -4.02 -3.63 -13.28
C VAL A 112 -2.86 -4.16 -14.12
N ASP A 113 -1.87 -3.32 -14.38
CA ASP A 113 -0.66 -3.66 -15.13
C ASP A 113 0.35 -4.40 -14.24
N PHE A 114 0.02 -5.63 -13.84
CA PHE A 114 0.91 -6.45 -12.99
C PHE A 114 2.21 -6.84 -13.68
N GLN A 115 2.30 -6.82 -15.01
CA GLN A 115 3.53 -7.10 -15.77
C GLN A 115 4.74 -6.31 -15.25
N TYR A 116 4.54 -5.10 -14.76
CA TYR A 116 5.62 -4.29 -14.20
C TYR A 116 6.26 -4.90 -12.94
N LEU A 117 5.60 -5.83 -12.25
CA LEU A 117 6.23 -6.52 -11.13
C LEU A 117 7.39 -7.42 -11.54
N ALA A 118 7.49 -7.80 -12.81
CA ALA A 118 8.66 -8.53 -13.33
C ALA A 118 9.96 -7.72 -13.16
N ASP A 119 9.86 -6.38 -13.21
CA ASP A 119 10.99 -5.46 -13.09
C ASP A 119 11.22 -4.98 -11.64
N SER A 120 10.48 -5.53 -10.67
CA SER A 120 10.44 -5.00 -9.30
C SER A 120 11.63 -5.40 -8.41
N ASN A 121 12.56 -6.21 -8.91
CA ASN A 121 13.63 -6.84 -8.12
C ASN A 121 13.08 -7.63 -6.91
N ALA A 122 11.90 -8.25 -7.09
CA ALA A 122 11.30 -9.10 -6.07
C ALA A 122 11.97 -10.47 -6.06
N SER A 123 12.43 -10.91 -4.89
CA SER A 123 12.96 -12.25 -4.68
C SER A 123 11.84 -13.30 -4.58
N ARG A 124 10.73 -12.91 -3.98
CA ARG A 124 9.52 -13.74 -3.85
C ARG A 124 8.27 -12.88 -4.05
N ILE A 125 7.29 -13.43 -4.74
CA ILE A 125 5.93 -12.87 -4.82
C ILE A 125 4.97 -13.93 -4.31
N ILE A 126 4.15 -13.57 -3.31
CA ILE A 126 3.29 -14.51 -2.58
C ILE A 126 1.86 -13.99 -2.60
N THR A 127 0.93 -14.85 -2.98
CA THR A 127 -0.49 -14.53 -2.99
C THR A 127 -1.20 -15.11 -1.76
N ALA A 128 -2.09 -14.34 -1.17
CA ALA A 128 -2.83 -14.68 0.05
C ALA A 128 -4.30 -14.24 -0.02
N GLY A 129 -5.07 -14.58 0.99
CA GLY A 129 -6.49 -14.22 1.10
C GLY A 129 -7.43 -15.25 0.50
N THR A 130 -8.73 -14.90 0.47
CA THR A 130 -9.78 -15.80 -0.06
C THR A 130 -9.62 -16.00 -1.57
N ARG A 131 -9.11 -14.99 -2.27
CA ARG A 131 -8.90 -14.97 -3.73
C ARG A 131 -7.42 -15.13 -4.14
N ARG A 132 -6.62 -15.79 -3.29
CA ARG A 132 -5.19 -16.04 -3.57
C ARG A 132 -4.93 -16.76 -4.90
N TYR A 133 -5.81 -17.68 -5.29
CA TYR A 133 -5.66 -18.42 -6.55
C TYR A 133 -6.01 -17.57 -7.77
N ASP A 134 -7.02 -16.71 -7.66
CA ASP A 134 -7.36 -15.76 -8.73
C ASP A 134 -6.22 -14.76 -8.93
N MET A 135 -5.62 -14.27 -7.85
CA MET A 135 -4.45 -13.40 -7.92
C MET A 135 -3.23 -14.14 -8.51
N GLY A 136 -3.00 -15.38 -8.08
CA GLY A 136 -1.94 -16.23 -8.64
C GLY A 136 -2.15 -16.50 -10.13
N LEU A 137 -3.39 -16.76 -10.55
CA LEU A 137 -3.74 -16.91 -11.96
C LEU A 137 -3.46 -15.61 -12.75
N ARG A 138 -3.83 -14.46 -12.18
CA ARG A 138 -3.57 -13.15 -12.80
C ARG A 138 -2.06 -12.91 -13.03
N LEU A 139 -1.23 -13.24 -12.04
CA LEU A 139 0.23 -13.13 -12.16
C LEU A 139 0.79 -14.11 -13.18
N LYS A 140 0.24 -15.32 -13.25
CA LYS A 140 0.64 -16.33 -14.24
C LYS A 140 0.40 -15.86 -15.68
N TYR A 141 -0.64 -15.07 -15.94
CA TYR A 141 -0.88 -14.49 -17.26
C TYR A 141 0.15 -13.44 -17.68
N GLU A 142 0.93 -12.94 -16.71
CA GLU A 142 2.07 -12.04 -16.95
C GLU A 142 3.43 -12.78 -16.84
N ASP A 143 3.42 -14.13 -16.84
CA ASP A 143 4.61 -14.97 -16.68
C ASP A 143 5.40 -14.68 -15.38
N ILE A 144 4.71 -14.18 -14.34
CA ILE A 144 5.30 -13.86 -13.04
C ILE A 144 5.13 -15.06 -12.10
N PRO A 145 6.24 -15.72 -11.69
CA PRO A 145 6.18 -16.81 -10.74
C PRO A 145 5.72 -16.30 -9.36
N CYS A 146 4.82 -17.05 -8.72
CA CYS A 146 4.36 -16.72 -7.39
C CYS A 146 4.09 -17.97 -6.55
N GLU A 147 4.20 -17.80 -5.24
CA GLU A 147 3.77 -18.76 -4.23
C GLU A 147 2.36 -18.43 -3.75
N THR A 148 1.65 -19.39 -3.18
CA THR A 148 0.30 -19.19 -2.62
C THR A 148 0.27 -19.65 -1.18
N THR A 149 -0.29 -18.85 -0.26
CA THR A 149 -0.40 -19.19 1.16
C THR A 149 -1.81 -19.04 1.71
N THR A 150 -2.13 -19.86 2.70
CA THR A 150 -3.29 -19.72 3.59
C THR A 150 -2.90 -19.16 4.96
N ASP A 151 -1.61 -19.16 5.29
CA ASP A 151 -1.07 -18.68 6.57
C ASP A 151 -0.17 -17.46 6.33
N LEU A 152 -0.82 -16.30 6.32
CA LEU A 152 -0.13 -15.02 6.13
C LEU A 152 0.87 -14.74 7.26
N LYS A 153 0.54 -15.10 8.52
CA LYS A 153 1.39 -14.82 9.67
C LYS A 153 2.72 -15.56 9.58
N SER A 154 2.67 -16.87 9.29
CA SER A 154 3.87 -17.68 9.14
C SER A 154 4.74 -17.22 7.98
N VAL A 155 4.14 -16.84 6.86
CA VAL A 155 4.89 -16.37 5.68
C VAL A 155 5.54 -15.01 5.94
N VAL A 156 4.85 -14.08 6.60
CA VAL A 156 5.45 -12.80 7.00
C VAL A 156 6.64 -13.02 7.93
N ALA A 157 6.49 -13.90 8.93
CA ALA A 157 7.57 -14.23 9.86
C ALA A 157 8.77 -14.89 9.14
N ASP A 158 8.52 -15.78 8.16
CA ASP A 158 9.56 -16.39 7.34
C ASP A 158 10.29 -15.35 6.48
N CYS A 159 9.57 -14.51 5.75
CA CYS A 159 10.16 -13.43 4.96
C CYS A 159 10.97 -12.46 5.83
N ALA A 160 10.46 -12.10 7.01
CA ALA A 160 11.17 -11.24 7.94
C ALA A 160 12.45 -11.86 8.48
N LYS A 161 12.46 -13.17 8.74
CA LYS A 161 13.63 -13.88 9.28
C LYS A 161 14.62 -14.27 8.19
N ASN A 162 14.16 -14.86 7.11
CA ASN A 162 14.96 -15.56 6.10
C ASN A 162 14.98 -14.87 4.73
N GLY A 163 14.10 -13.90 4.49
CA GLY A 163 13.96 -13.18 3.23
C GLY A 163 14.89 -11.97 3.10
N THR A 164 14.48 -11.03 2.23
CA THR A 164 15.30 -9.87 1.83
C THR A 164 15.42 -8.77 2.88
N LYS A 165 14.74 -8.88 4.02
CA LYS A 165 14.62 -7.84 5.06
C LYS A 165 13.85 -6.59 4.61
N ASN A 166 13.20 -6.65 3.45
CA ASN A 166 12.37 -5.58 2.90
C ASN A 166 11.10 -6.22 2.32
N LEU A 167 10.00 -6.11 3.04
CA LEU A 167 8.74 -6.80 2.72
C LEU A 167 7.62 -5.79 2.45
N TYR A 168 6.98 -5.94 1.31
CA TYR A 168 5.74 -5.24 0.97
C TYR A 168 4.54 -6.16 1.14
N VAL A 169 3.56 -5.75 1.94
CA VAL A 169 2.30 -6.46 2.14
C VAL A 169 1.18 -5.58 1.61
N ILE A 170 0.65 -5.94 0.44
CA ILE A 170 -0.42 -5.19 -0.22
C ILE A 170 -1.73 -5.93 0.01
N VAL A 171 -2.69 -5.26 0.61
CA VAL A 171 -3.99 -5.86 0.98
C VAL A 171 -5.15 -5.05 0.45
N ASN A 172 -6.29 -5.69 0.19
CA ASN A 172 -7.52 -4.96 -0.02
C ASN A 172 -8.25 -4.65 1.30
N TYR A 173 -9.41 -4.02 1.24
CA TYR A 173 -10.01 -3.33 2.38
C TYR A 173 -10.24 -4.22 3.60
N SER A 174 -10.85 -5.39 3.42
CA SER A 174 -11.15 -6.30 4.56
C SER A 174 -9.90 -6.92 5.19
N GLY A 175 -8.80 -7.00 4.42
CA GLY A 175 -7.51 -7.49 4.92
C GLY A 175 -6.80 -6.49 5.83
N LEU A 176 -7.02 -5.18 5.64
CA LEU A 176 -6.18 -4.13 6.23
C LEU A 176 -6.12 -4.19 7.75
N TYR A 177 -7.26 -4.18 8.43
CA TYR A 177 -7.31 -4.14 9.89
C TYR A 177 -6.68 -5.39 10.52
N ARG A 178 -7.04 -6.57 10.02
CA ARG A 178 -6.53 -7.85 10.55
C ARG A 178 -5.02 -7.99 10.32
N THR A 179 -4.55 -7.62 9.13
CA THR A 179 -3.13 -7.68 8.80
C THR A 179 -2.34 -6.66 9.61
N ASN A 180 -2.85 -5.44 9.80
CA ASN A 180 -2.21 -4.43 10.64
C ASN A 180 -2.03 -4.92 12.08
N HIS A 181 -3.09 -5.48 12.67
CA HIS A 181 -3.04 -6.03 14.03
C HIS A 181 -2.05 -7.20 14.14
N MET A 182 -2.06 -8.12 13.19
CA MET A 182 -1.14 -9.25 13.13
C MET A 182 0.33 -8.79 13.02
N LEU A 183 0.61 -7.78 12.19
CA LEU A 183 1.97 -7.23 12.05
C LEU A 183 2.44 -6.53 13.32
N ALA A 184 1.54 -5.78 13.98
CA ALA A 184 1.85 -5.16 15.27
C ALA A 184 2.11 -6.19 16.39
N GLU A 185 1.43 -7.34 16.36
CA GLU A 185 1.75 -8.45 17.29
C GLU A 185 3.12 -9.07 17.00
N LEU A 186 3.45 -9.28 15.72
CA LEU A 186 4.76 -9.83 15.33
C LEU A 186 5.90 -8.88 15.71
N GLU A 187 5.72 -7.58 15.53
CA GLU A 187 6.69 -6.56 15.93
C GLU A 187 6.97 -6.60 17.44
N LYS A 188 5.92 -6.67 18.26
CA LYS A 188 6.05 -6.79 19.73
C LYS A 188 6.73 -8.09 20.14
N GLY A 189 6.36 -9.21 19.55
CA GLY A 189 6.95 -10.51 19.85
C GLY A 189 8.42 -10.66 19.42
N GLY A 190 8.91 -9.81 18.52
CA GLY A 190 10.32 -9.70 18.15
C GLY A 190 11.15 -8.81 19.09
N ALA A 191 10.50 -7.87 19.80
CA ALA A 191 11.16 -6.97 20.74
C ALA A 191 11.46 -7.61 22.11
N ASP A 192 10.81 -8.73 22.42
CA ASP A 192 10.95 -9.45 23.71
C ASP A 192 11.97 -10.61 23.65
N LYS A 193 12.78 -10.70 22.58
CA LYS A 193 13.87 -11.68 22.39
C LYS A 193 15.22 -10.98 22.32
#